data_d4742962a5844c4c8c3fc985f455814c
#
_entry.id   d4742962a5844c4c8c3fc985f455814c
#
_cell.length_a   1.000
_cell.length_b   1.000
_cell.length_c   1.000
_cell.angle_alpha   90.00
_cell.angle_beta   90.00
_cell.angle_gamma   90.00
#
_symmetry.space_group_name_H-M   'P 1'
#
loop_
_entity.id
_entity.type
_entity.pdbx_description
1 polymer ?
#
loop_
_entity_poly.entity_id
_entity_poly.type
_entity_poly.pdbx_seq_one_letter_code
_entity_poly.pdbx_strand_id
1 'polypeptide(L)'
;MKNILVIHQSSELYGSDNTLLLLLSGLDKTQYCPVVILPDNGPLKAELEKQDIKVIIAPVLKVYRKMFTPVNLLKFIKEVRSGIKLLDKLNAQYKFSFIYSNTLAVLLGMLYARKRNIKHLWHVHEIITHPKIIASTFPKLLKKYADVIVCNSYATKENLIRRIPELEKKCIVVHNGLEVPDLAFEIINAKENFGFAHNDIVVTLVGRINRLKGHKWLLESSLDLLKANKIKLLFVGSPVPGQEYYQTEIEQIIADNNLNGKMVIMPFTRNLALIWAATDIAVMPSTEAESFGLVALEAMLAHKPVIGSDHGGLKEIIVNDATGMLVEPSNVRKLNEAIKKLAENAELRNSFGEKGYERAVTEFSLEKYCNGLIEVFKRMNT
;
A
#
# COMPACT_ATOMS: atom_id res chain seq x y z
N MET A 1 -29.85 1.64 -9.80
CA MET A 1 -28.58 0.92 -9.68
C MET A 1 -27.61 1.44 -10.74
N LYS A 2 -26.37 1.81 -10.36
CA LYS A 2 -25.36 2.40 -11.25
C LYS A 2 -24.25 1.40 -11.50
N ASN A 3 -24.03 1.02 -12.74
CA ASN A 3 -22.95 0.11 -13.08
C ASN A 3 -21.63 0.87 -13.19
N ILE A 4 -20.59 0.36 -12.54
CA ILE A 4 -19.25 0.94 -12.50
C ILE A 4 -18.28 -0.03 -13.18
N LEU A 5 -17.53 0.47 -14.18
CA LEU A 5 -16.42 -0.30 -14.72
C LEU A 5 -15.17 -0.04 -13.87
N VAL A 6 -14.71 -1.05 -13.17
CA VAL A 6 -13.48 -0.99 -12.34
C VAL A 6 -12.35 -1.68 -13.09
N ILE A 7 -11.21 -1.04 -13.24
CA ILE A 7 -10.02 -1.63 -13.87
C ILE A 7 -8.86 -1.55 -12.90
N HIS A 8 -8.27 -2.72 -12.60
CA HIS A 8 -7.17 -2.83 -11.64
C HIS A 8 -5.98 -3.59 -12.21
N GLN A 9 -4.78 -3.28 -11.70
CA GLN A 9 -3.50 -3.74 -12.29
C GLN A 9 -3.03 -5.10 -11.84
N SER A 10 -3.61 -5.68 -10.80
CA SER A 10 -3.10 -6.85 -10.08
C SER A 10 -4.25 -7.75 -9.65
N SER A 11 -3.97 -9.03 -9.46
CA SER A 11 -4.91 -10.01 -8.93
C SER A 11 -4.46 -10.58 -7.58
N GLU A 12 -3.44 -9.96 -6.98
CA GLU A 12 -2.88 -10.31 -5.68
C GLU A 12 -3.72 -9.69 -4.53
N LEU A 13 -3.20 -9.71 -3.30
CA LEU A 13 -3.80 -9.04 -2.13
C LEU A 13 -2.75 -8.18 -1.40
N TYR A 14 -2.01 -7.36 -2.17
CA TYR A 14 -1.16 -6.33 -1.61
C TYR A 14 -1.95 -5.04 -1.31
N GLY A 15 -1.30 -4.00 -0.86
CA GLY A 15 -1.95 -2.80 -0.35
C GLY A 15 -3.09 -2.23 -1.20
N SER A 16 -2.85 -1.92 -2.50
CA SER A 16 -3.89 -1.37 -3.39
C SER A 16 -4.96 -2.39 -3.77
N ASP A 17 -4.62 -3.68 -3.76
CA ASP A 17 -5.56 -4.77 -4.06
C ASP A 17 -6.53 -4.93 -2.88
N ASN A 18 -5.99 -4.92 -1.65
CA ASN A 18 -6.77 -5.05 -0.43
C ASN A 18 -7.70 -3.85 -0.22
N THR A 19 -7.21 -2.62 -0.42
CA THR A 19 -8.07 -1.42 -0.31
C THR A 19 -9.18 -1.41 -1.36
N LEU A 20 -8.94 -1.94 -2.58
CA LEU A 20 -9.98 -2.11 -3.58
C LEU A 20 -11.02 -3.14 -3.14
N LEU A 21 -10.58 -4.30 -2.63
CA LEU A 21 -11.48 -5.33 -2.10
C LEU A 21 -12.38 -4.76 -0.99
N LEU A 22 -11.79 -4.10 0.00
CA LEU A 22 -12.51 -3.48 1.11
C LEU A 22 -13.55 -2.45 0.64
N LEU A 23 -13.17 -1.57 -0.29
CA LEU A 23 -14.11 -0.62 -0.89
C LEU A 23 -15.29 -1.33 -1.54
N LEU A 24 -15.01 -2.29 -2.43
CA LEU A 24 -16.06 -2.94 -3.22
C LEU A 24 -16.97 -3.82 -2.37
N SER A 25 -16.44 -4.43 -1.30
CA SER A 25 -17.23 -5.18 -0.30
C SER A 25 -18.16 -4.26 0.50
N GLY A 26 -17.74 -3.03 0.79
CA GLY A 26 -18.52 -2.03 1.53
C GLY A 26 -19.53 -1.24 0.68
N LEU A 27 -19.59 -1.45 -0.63
CA LEU A 27 -20.55 -0.75 -1.49
C LEU A 27 -21.98 -1.26 -1.27
N ASP A 28 -22.93 -0.31 -1.20
CA ASP A 28 -24.35 -0.62 -1.26
C ASP A 28 -24.71 -1.19 -2.63
N LYS A 29 -24.94 -2.49 -2.69
CA LYS A 29 -25.25 -3.23 -3.92
C LYS A 29 -26.60 -2.84 -4.55
N THR A 30 -27.46 -2.13 -3.83
CA THR A 30 -28.72 -1.57 -4.37
C THR A 30 -28.46 -0.30 -5.19
N GLN A 31 -27.40 0.40 -4.90
CA GLN A 31 -27.02 1.64 -5.55
C GLN A 31 -25.93 1.43 -6.61
N TYR A 32 -24.94 0.59 -6.35
CA TYR A 32 -23.76 0.39 -7.19
C TYR A 32 -23.55 -1.07 -7.57
N CYS A 33 -23.27 -1.32 -8.84
CA CYS A 33 -22.94 -2.64 -9.37
C CYS A 33 -21.57 -2.57 -10.07
N PRO A 34 -20.47 -2.93 -9.38
CA PRO A 34 -19.15 -2.95 -9.99
C PRO A 34 -18.97 -4.17 -10.91
N VAL A 35 -18.35 -3.92 -12.08
CA VAL A 35 -17.80 -4.95 -12.96
C VAL A 35 -16.30 -4.74 -13.01
N VAL A 36 -15.54 -5.71 -12.52
CA VAL A 36 -14.09 -5.58 -12.31
C VAL A 36 -13.31 -6.26 -13.43
N ILE A 37 -12.34 -5.55 -14.00
CA ILE A 37 -11.37 -6.11 -14.95
C ILE A 37 -10.05 -6.29 -14.22
N LEU A 38 -9.55 -7.54 -14.21
CA LEU A 38 -8.22 -7.91 -13.68
C LEU A 38 -7.35 -8.50 -14.80
N PRO A 39 -6.00 -8.40 -14.69
CA PRO A 39 -5.09 -8.92 -15.70
C PRO A 39 -5.02 -10.45 -15.71
N ASP A 40 -5.16 -11.08 -14.55
CA ASP A 40 -4.91 -12.50 -14.33
C ASP A 40 -5.91 -13.10 -13.34
N ASN A 41 -5.93 -14.46 -13.26
CA ASN A 41 -6.52 -15.15 -12.14
C ASN A 41 -5.60 -15.04 -10.91
N GLY A 42 -6.19 -14.77 -9.75
CA GLY A 42 -5.44 -14.64 -8.50
C GLY A 42 -6.35 -14.52 -7.29
N PRO A 43 -5.78 -14.38 -6.09
CA PRO A 43 -6.56 -14.37 -4.87
C PRO A 43 -7.58 -13.23 -4.80
N LEU A 44 -7.29 -12.04 -5.33
CA LEU A 44 -8.23 -10.92 -5.37
C LEU A 44 -9.51 -11.29 -6.14
N LYS A 45 -9.37 -12.00 -7.28
CA LYS A 45 -10.53 -12.46 -8.05
C LYS A 45 -11.43 -13.35 -7.20
N ALA A 46 -10.83 -14.34 -6.52
CA ALA A 46 -11.59 -15.27 -5.68
C ALA A 46 -12.35 -14.54 -4.55
N GLU A 47 -11.72 -13.57 -3.89
CA GLU A 47 -12.35 -12.81 -2.82
C GLU A 47 -13.48 -11.89 -3.35
N LEU A 48 -13.30 -11.26 -4.50
CA LEU A 48 -14.36 -10.46 -5.13
C LEU A 48 -15.56 -11.31 -5.56
N GLU A 49 -15.31 -12.50 -6.15
CA GLU A 49 -16.38 -13.42 -6.57
C GLU A 49 -17.15 -14.00 -5.38
N LYS A 50 -16.53 -14.22 -4.22
CA LYS A 50 -17.23 -14.56 -2.96
C LYS A 50 -18.22 -13.48 -2.51
N GLN A 51 -17.99 -12.24 -2.92
CA GLN A 51 -18.85 -11.08 -2.64
C GLN A 51 -19.89 -10.84 -3.75
N ASP A 52 -20.10 -11.81 -4.65
CA ASP A 52 -21.00 -11.71 -5.82
C ASP A 52 -20.61 -10.56 -6.78
N ILE A 53 -19.36 -10.14 -6.77
CA ILE A 53 -18.85 -9.09 -7.67
C ILE A 53 -18.39 -9.74 -8.98
N LYS A 54 -18.89 -9.23 -10.10
CA LYS A 54 -18.52 -9.74 -11.42
C LYS A 54 -17.08 -9.40 -11.75
N VAL A 55 -16.24 -10.43 -11.95
CA VAL A 55 -14.85 -10.26 -12.39
C VAL A 55 -14.65 -10.81 -13.79
N ILE A 56 -13.87 -10.11 -14.60
CA ILE A 56 -13.53 -10.48 -15.98
C ILE A 56 -12.01 -10.36 -16.14
N ILE A 57 -11.39 -11.41 -16.67
CA ILE A 57 -9.95 -11.40 -16.96
C ILE A 57 -9.73 -10.84 -18.36
N ALA A 58 -8.96 -9.76 -18.44
CA ALA A 58 -8.62 -9.11 -19.69
C ALA A 58 -7.34 -8.25 -19.57
N PRO A 59 -6.67 -7.91 -20.68
CA PRO A 59 -5.54 -7.00 -20.66
C PRO A 59 -5.94 -5.62 -20.10
N VAL A 60 -5.27 -5.18 -19.05
CA VAL A 60 -5.52 -3.87 -18.41
C VAL A 60 -4.61 -2.75 -18.96
N LEU A 61 -3.75 -3.10 -19.90
CA LEU A 61 -2.73 -2.23 -20.52
C LEU A 61 -1.77 -1.67 -19.45
N LYS A 62 -1.19 -2.58 -18.68
CA LYS A 62 -0.23 -2.23 -17.63
C LYS A 62 1.06 -1.68 -18.25
N VAL A 63 1.49 -0.51 -17.79
CA VAL A 63 2.79 0.06 -18.19
C VAL A 63 3.93 -0.67 -17.49
N TYR A 64 4.88 -1.17 -18.26
CA TYR A 64 6.09 -1.83 -17.74
C TYR A 64 7.34 -1.45 -18.56
N ARG A 65 8.53 -1.58 -17.94
CA ARG A 65 9.79 -1.09 -18.55
C ARG A 65 10.09 -1.65 -19.96
N LYS A 66 9.75 -2.90 -20.22
CA LYS A 66 10.03 -3.56 -21.51
C LYS A 66 8.96 -3.28 -22.60
N MET A 67 7.98 -2.44 -22.34
CA MET A 67 6.87 -2.17 -23.28
C MET A 67 7.33 -1.50 -24.57
N PHE A 68 8.44 -0.78 -24.56
CA PHE A 68 8.92 0.04 -25.69
C PHE A 68 9.78 -0.72 -26.72
N THR A 69 9.80 -2.07 -26.68
CA THR A 69 10.40 -2.86 -27.78
C THR A 69 9.42 -3.00 -28.95
N PRO A 70 9.87 -3.11 -30.22
CA PRO A 70 8.97 -3.22 -31.37
C PRO A 70 7.94 -4.35 -31.27
N VAL A 71 8.36 -5.52 -30.77
CA VAL A 71 7.48 -6.69 -30.57
C VAL A 71 6.41 -6.41 -29.51
N ASN A 72 6.80 -5.81 -28.39
CA ASN A 72 5.88 -5.47 -27.31
C ASN A 72 4.93 -4.32 -27.71
N LEU A 73 5.37 -3.42 -28.57
CA LEU A 73 4.50 -2.35 -29.10
C LEU A 73 3.38 -2.93 -29.99
N LEU A 74 3.68 -3.89 -30.86
CA LEU A 74 2.66 -4.58 -31.65
C LEU A 74 1.68 -5.37 -30.77
N LYS A 75 2.20 -6.08 -29.77
CA LYS A 75 1.39 -6.74 -28.73
C LYS A 75 0.47 -5.75 -28.03
N PHE A 76 1.01 -4.61 -27.58
CA PHE A 76 0.25 -3.55 -26.92
C PHE A 76 -0.89 -3.03 -27.81
N ILE A 77 -0.64 -2.76 -29.10
CA ILE A 77 -1.68 -2.33 -30.04
C ILE A 77 -2.80 -3.38 -30.17
N LYS A 78 -2.42 -4.67 -30.24
CA LYS A 78 -3.39 -5.78 -30.27
C LYS A 78 -4.22 -5.82 -28.97
N GLU A 79 -3.57 -5.69 -27.82
CA GLU A 79 -4.22 -5.66 -26.52
C GLU A 79 -5.17 -4.45 -26.38
N VAL A 80 -4.78 -3.27 -26.87
CA VAL A 80 -5.66 -2.08 -26.90
C VAL A 80 -6.93 -2.37 -27.71
N ARG A 81 -6.77 -2.95 -28.92
CA ARG A 81 -7.93 -3.24 -29.77
C ARG A 81 -8.85 -4.28 -29.17
N SER A 82 -8.30 -5.37 -28.62
CA SER A 82 -9.08 -6.43 -27.98
C SER A 82 -9.75 -5.95 -26.69
N GLY A 83 -9.04 -5.18 -25.85
CA GLY A 83 -9.58 -4.58 -24.64
C GLY A 83 -10.74 -3.65 -24.93
N ILE A 84 -10.59 -2.73 -25.90
CA ILE A 84 -11.66 -1.82 -26.30
C ILE A 84 -12.89 -2.57 -26.82
N LYS A 85 -12.70 -3.61 -27.67
CA LYS A 85 -13.78 -4.44 -28.19
C LYS A 85 -14.54 -5.16 -27.07
N LEU A 86 -13.81 -5.68 -26.10
CA LEU A 86 -14.41 -6.29 -24.90
C LEU A 86 -15.22 -5.27 -24.11
N LEU A 87 -14.64 -4.11 -23.82
CA LEU A 87 -15.34 -3.06 -23.07
C LEU A 87 -16.56 -2.52 -23.83
N ASP A 88 -16.54 -2.47 -25.16
CA ASP A 88 -17.73 -2.12 -25.97
C ASP A 88 -18.87 -3.13 -25.75
N LYS A 89 -18.56 -4.43 -25.76
CA LYS A 89 -19.54 -5.49 -25.46
C LYS A 89 -20.11 -5.37 -24.05
N LEU A 90 -19.24 -5.14 -23.08
CA LEU A 90 -19.65 -4.98 -21.68
C LEU A 90 -20.49 -3.70 -21.49
N ASN A 91 -20.10 -2.60 -22.11
CA ASN A 91 -20.85 -1.36 -22.00
C ASN A 91 -22.21 -1.43 -22.68
N ALA A 92 -22.36 -2.18 -23.76
CA ALA A 92 -23.65 -2.46 -24.37
C ALA A 92 -24.60 -3.21 -23.41
N GLN A 93 -24.04 -4.12 -22.60
CA GLN A 93 -24.79 -4.90 -21.61
C GLN A 93 -25.06 -4.12 -20.32
N TYR A 94 -24.03 -3.49 -19.75
CA TYR A 94 -24.10 -2.89 -18.41
C TYR A 94 -24.40 -1.40 -18.40
N LYS A 95 -24.12 -0.66 -19.50
CA LYS A 95 -24.30 0.80 -19.60
C LYS A 95 -23.59 1.53 -18.44
N PHE A 96 -22.26 1.48 -18.41
CA PHE A 96 -21.46 2.03 -17.32
C PHE A 96 -21.69 3.53 -17.12
N SER A 97 -21.96 3.93 -15.89
CA SER A 97 -22.13 5.31 -15.47
C SER A 97 -20.80 6.07 -15.49
N PHE A 98 -19.73 5.42 -15.02
CA PHE A 98 -18.37 5.93 -15.08
C PHE A 98 -17.35 4.78 -15.02
N ILE A 99 -16.09 5.12 -15.30
CA ILE A 99 -14.95 4.19 -15.25
C ILE A 99 -14.08 4.56 -14.06
N TYR A 100 -13.71 3.57 -13.25
CA TYR A 100 -12.83 3.69 -12.12
C TYR A 100 -11.53 2.93 -12.40
N SER A 101 -10.43 3.65 -12.70
CA SER A 101 -9.09 3.10 -12.81
C SER A 101 -8.39 3.13 -11.47
N ASN A 102 -8.11 1.98 -10.90
CA ASN A 102 -7.41 1.85 -9.62
C ASN A 102 -5.93 1.61 -9.86
N THR A 103 -5.10 2.57 -9.52
CA THR A 103 -3.66 2.75 -9.76
C THR A 103 -3.30 3.48 -11.08
N LEU A 104 -2.12 4.10 -11.11
CA LEU A 104 -1.62 4.81 -12.30
C LEU A 104 -1.26 3.86 -13.47
N ALA A 105 -0.95 2.62 -13.17
CA ALA A 105 -0.40 1.70 -14.16
C ALA A 105 -1.42 1.21 -15.21
N VAL A 106 -2.74 1.39 -14.99
CA VAL A 106 -3.78 0.90 -15.90
C VAL A 106 -4.23 1.97 -16.90
N LEU A 107 -3.90 1.78 -18.18
CA LEU A 107 -4.22 2.75 -19.22
C LEU A 107 -5.53 2.43 -19.98
N LEU A 108 -6.06 1.22 -19.85
CA LEU A 108 -7.26 0.80 -20.60
C LEU A 108 -8.47 1.69 -20.28
N GLY A 109 -8.67 2.03 -18.99
CA GLY A 109 -9.76 2.90 -18.56
C GLY A 109 -9.71 4.29 -19.19
N MET A 110 -8.52 4.90 -19.18
CA MET A 110 -8.27 6.19 -19.82
C MET A 110 -8.62 6.18 -21.33
N LEU A 111 -8.14 5.16 -22.05
CA LEU A 111 -8.36 5.06 -23.50
C LEU A 111 -9.83 4.82 -23.82
N TYR A 112 -10.51 4.01 -23.02
CA TYR A 112 -11.92 3.69 -23.23
C TYR A 112 -12.83 4.87 -22.86
N ALA A 113 -12.60 5.50 -21.72
CA ALA A 113 -13.31 6.69 -21.27
C ALA A 113 -13.33 7.77 -22.35
N ARG A 114 -12.15 8.09 -22.89
CA ARG A 114 -12.02 9.06 -23.99
C ARG A 114 -12.78 8.63 -25.25
N LYS A 115 -12.65 7.35 -25.67
CA LYS A 115 -13.27 6.85 -26.89
C LYS A 115 -14.80 6.91 -26.84
N ARG A 116 -15.38 6.70 -25.65
CA ARG A 116 -16.83 6.60 -25.45
C ARG A 116 -17.47 7.80 -24.74
N ASN A 117 -16.64 8.79 -24.41
CA ASN A 117 -17.07 9.98 -23.66
C ASN A 117 -17.78 9.61 -22.34
N ILE A 118 -17.19 8.64 -21.61
CA ILE A 118 -17.66 8.21 -20.30
C ILE A 118 -16.76 8.87 -19.24
N LYS A 119 -17.32 9.38 -18.15
CA LYS A 119 -16.55 10.00 -17.06
C LYS A 119 -15.51 9.03 -16.50
N HIS A 120 -14.33 9.54 -16.17
CA HIS A 120 -13.19 8.75 -15.71
C HIS A 120 -12.70 9.23 -14.34
N LEU A 121 -12.82 8.36 -13.36
CA LEU A 121 -12.22 8.48 -12.04
C LEU A 121 -10.88 7.71 -12.02
N TRP A 122 -9.81 8.39 -11.63
CA TRP A 122 -8.50 7.74 -11.51
C TRP A 122 -8.00 7.81 -10.08
N HIS A 123 -7.85 6.64 -9.42
CA HIS A 123 -7.37 6.54 -8.05
C HIS A 123 -5.86 6.28 -8.05
N VAL A 124 -5.12 7.20 -7.48
CA VAL A 124 -3.64 7.20 -7.47
C VAL A 124 -3.15 6.69 -6.13
N HIS A 125 -2.43 5.58 -6.19
CA HIS A 125 -1.81 4.92 -5.04
C HIS A 125 -0.28 5.03 -5.03
N GLU A 126 0.30 5.76 -5.98
CA GLU A 126 1.75 5.78 -6.19
C GLU A 126 2.32 7.21 -6.14
N ILE A 127 3.49 7.33 -5.50
CA ILE A 127 4.38 8.47 -5.65
C ILE A 127 5.50 8.06 -6.60
N ILE A 128 5.46 8.52 -7.84
CA ILE A 128 6.47 8.19 -8.84
C ILE A 128 7.45 9.34 -8.98
N THR A 129 8.69 9.12 -8.55
CA THR A 129 9.80 10.07 -8.68
C THR A 129 10.76 9.70 -9.79
N HIS A 130 10.92 8.39 -10.06
CA HIS A 130 11.82 7.84 -11.07
C HIS A 130 11.17 6.68 -11.86
N PRO A 131 11.53 6.51 -13.16
CA PRO A 131 12.33 7.42 -14.00
C PRO A 131 11.64 8.76 -14.24
N LYS A 132 12.40 9.84 -14.40
CA LYS A 132 11.87 11.21 -14.59
C LYS A 132 10.84 11.31 -15.72
N ILE A 133 11.02 10.57 -16.81
CA ILE A 133 10.08 10.55 -17.94
C ILE A 133 8.71 10.01 -17.52
N ILE A 134 8.66 8.93 -16.76
CA ILE A 134 7.41 8.35 -16.24
C ILE A 134 6.76 9.31 -15.24
N ALA A 135 7.57 9.84 -14.31
CA ALA A 135 7.13 10.79 -13.31
C ALA A 135 6.53 12.07 -13.89
N SER A 136 6.97 12.51 -15.08
CA SER A 136 6.41 13.68 -15.77
C SER A 136 5.24 13.34 -16.71
N THR A 137 5.15 12.10 -17.18
CA THR A 137 4.12 11.69 -18.15
C THR A 137 2.77 11.46 -17.47
N PHE A 138 2.73 10.77 -16.31
CA PHE A 138 1.47 10.46 -15.64
C PHE A 138 0.67 11.70 -15.23
N PRO A 139 1.25 12.76 -14.64
CA PRO A 139 0.49 13.99 -14.35
C PRO A 139 -0.14 14.62 -15.59
N LYS A 140 0.53 14.56 -16.77
CA LYS A 140 -0.03 15.04 -18.04
C LYS A 140 -1.20 14.19 -18.51
N LEU A 141 -1.12 12.85 -18.36
CA LEU A 141 -2.21 11.95 -18.68
C LEU A 141 -3.42 12.19 -17.75
N LEU A 142 -3.18 12.32 -16.45
CA LEU A 142 -4.22 12.65 -15.47
C LEU A 142 -4.91 13.97 -15.81
N LYS A 143 -4.14 15.03 -16.10
CA LYS A 143 -4.71 16.34 -16.50
C LYS A 143 -5.65 16.22 -17.69
N LYS A 144 -5.25 15.43 -18.70
CA LYS A 144 -5.96 15.32 -19.96
C LYS A 144 -7.15 14.37 -19.93
N TYR A 145 -7.07 13.29 -19.14
CA TYR A 145 -7.97 12.15 -19.28
C TYR A 145 -8.75 11.78 -18.02
N ALA A 146 -8.42 12.30 -16.85
CA ALA A 146 -9.23 12.13 -15.66
C ALA A 146 -10.20 13.29 -15.48
N ASP A 147 -11.45 12.99 -15.14
CA ASP A 147 -12.42 13.99 -14.69
C ASP A 147 -12.23 14.27 -13.21
N VAL A 148 -12.01 13.21 -12.42
CA VAL A 148 -11.69 13.28 -11.00
C VAL A 148 -10.47 12.39 -10.72
N ILE A 149 -9.60 12.85 -9.83
CA ILE A 149 -8.43 12.14 -9.36
C ILE A 149 -8.56 11.96 -7.85
N VAL A 150 -8.58 10.72 -7.39
CA VAL A 150 -8.47 10.42 -5.96
C VAL A 150 -7.00 10.16 -5.65
N CYS A 151 -6.50 10.78 -4.61
CA CYS A 151 -5.17 10.54 -4.04
C CYS A 151 -5.35 9.91 -2.66
N ASN A 152 -4.61 8.83 -2.38
CA ASN A 152 -4.68 8.14 -1.08
C ASN A 152 -4.01 8.92 0.07
N SER A 153 -3.38 10.06 -0.21
CA SER A 153 -2.72 10.94 0.76
C SER A 153 -2.53 12.35 0.21
N TYR A 154 -2.29 13.31 1.08
CA TYR A 154 -1.84 14.65 0.69
C TYR A 154 -0.47 14.59 0.01
N ALA A 155 0.45 13.74 0.49
CA ALA A 155 1.75 13.53 -0.13
C ALA A 155 1.63 13.08 -1.60
N THR A 156 0.69 12.18 -1.91
CA THR A 156 0.40 11.78 -3.29
C THR A 156 -0.17 12.94 -4.10
N LYS A 157 -1.12 13.70 -3.55
CA LYS A 157 -1.67 14.91 -4.20
C LYS A 157 -0.57 15.94 -4.46
N GLU A 158 0.25 16.27 -3.47
CA GLU A 158 1.34 17.24 -3.60
C GLU A 158 2.37 16.82 -4.64
N ASN A 159 2.70 15.53 -4.73
CA ASN A 159 3.59 15.04 -5.79
C ASN A 159 3.06 15.30 -7.19
N LEU A 160 1.74 15.26 -7.39
CA LEU A 160 1.08 15.55 -8.68
C LEU A 160 1.02 17.05 -8.95
N ILE A 161 0.51 17.84 -8.00
CA ILE A 161 0.29 19.28 -8.18
C ILE A 161 1.58 20.07 -8.28
N ARG A 162 2.65 19.64 -7.59
CA ARG A 162 3.99 20.25 -7.73
C ARG A 162 4.50 20.20 -9.18
N ARG A 163 4.08 19.21 -9.95
CA ARG A 163 4.45 19.06 -11.37
C ARG A 163 3.48 19.77 -12.30
N ILE A 164 2.20 19.75 -11.99
CA ILE A 164 1.12 20.36 -12.77
C ILE A 164 0.10 20.95 -11.79
N PRO A 165 0.24 22.24 -11.43
CA PRO A 165 -0.62 22.90 -10.42
C PRO A 165 -2.11 22.83 -10.73
N GLU A 166 -2.49 22.85 -12.00
CA GLU A 166 -3.89 22.81 -12.42
C GLU A 166 -4.61 21.50 -12.04
N LEU A 167 -3.88 20.44 -11.70
CA LEU A 167 -4.45 19.19 -11.19
C LEU A 167 -5.14 19.37 -9.84
N GLU A 168 -4.83 20.41 -9.09
CA GLU A 168 -5.43 20.66 -7.78
C GLU A 168 -6.96 20.64 -7.83
N LYS A 169 -7.53 21.22 -8.88
CA LYS A 169 -8.99 21.30 -9.07
C LYS A 169 -9.66 19.94 -9.30
N LYS A 170 -8.88 18.93 -9.70
CA LYS A 170 -9.34 17.56 -9.97
C LYS A 170 -9.00 16.57 -8.84
N CYS A 171 -8.03 16.91 -7.98
CA CYS A 171 -7.52 16.03 -6.95
C CYS A 171 -8.34 16.13 -5.65
N ILE A 172 -8.85 14.99 -5.22
CA ILE A 172 -9.53 14.81 -3.93
C ILE A 172 -8.68 13.83 -3.13
N VAL A 173 -8.39 14.15 -1.87
CA VAL A 173 -7.70 13.23 -0.97
C VAL A 173 -8.75 12.39 -0.25
N VAL A 174 -8.60 11.07 -0.33
CA VAL A 174 -9.33 10.08 0.47
C VAL A 174 -8.28 9.13 1.03
N HIS A 175 -7.99 9.25 2.31
CA HIS A 175 -7.05 8.36 2.97
C HIS A 175 -7.56 6.92 2.93
N ASN A 176 -6.63 5.96 2.75
CA ASN A 176 -6.98 4.56 2.94
C ASN A 176 -7.41 4.32 4.39
N GLY A 177 -8.33 3.38 4.57
CA GLY A 177 -8.80 2.96 5.89
C GLY A 177 -8.79 1.44 5.99
N LEU A 178 -8.71 0.94 7.22
CA LEU A 178 -8.74 -0.48 7.54
C LEU A 178 -9.81 -0.76 8.59
N GLU A 179 -10.25 -2.01 8.62
CA GLU A 179 -11.02 -2.54 9.75
C GLU A 179 -10.09 -2.74 10.96
N VAL A 180 -10.65 -2.58 12.14
CA VAL A 180 -9.98 -3.01 13.36
C VAL A 180 -9.85 -4.53 13.28
N PRO A 181 -8.63 -5.10 13.29
CA PRO A 181 -8.48 -6.53 13.24
C PRO A 181 -9.09 -7.17 14.49
N ASP A 182 -9.74 -8.31 14.31
CA ASP A 182 -10.17 -9.13 15.43
C ASP A 182 -8.92 -9.74 16.10
N LEU A 183 -8.38 -9.02 17.08
CA LEU A 183 -7.25 -9.48 17.89
C LEU A 183 -7.70 -10.32 19.09
N ALA A 184 -8.97 -10.78 19.11
CA ALA A 184 -9.60 -11.47 20.23
C ALA A 184 -8.92 -12.81 20.61
N PHE A 185 -7.93 -13.23 19.85
CA PHE A 185 -7.01 -14.29 20.27
C PHE A 185 -5.73 -13.62 20.78
N GLU A 186 -5.63 -13.46 22.11
CA GLU A 186 -4.33 -13.32 22.74
C GLU A 186 -3.48 -14.53 22.27
N ILE A 187 -2.63 -14.31 21.29
CA ILE A 187 -1.70 -15.35 20.83
C ILE A 187 -0.64 -15.44 21.92
N ILE A 188 -0.92 -16.29 22.91
CA ILE A 188 0.00 -16.59 24.02
C ILE A 188 1.31 -17.09 23.39
N ASN A 189 2.44 -16.56 23.88
CA ASN A 189 3.78 -16.94 23.43
C ASN A 189 4.04 -16.65 21.93
N ALA A 190 3.44 -15.59 21.36
CA ALA A 190 3.66 -15.22 19.96
C ALA A 190 5.16 -15.09 19.59
N LYS A 191 5.99 -14.58 20.49
CA LYS A 191 7.44 -14.40 20.29
C LYS A 191 8.19 -15.75 20.16
N GLU A 192 7.74 -16.77 20.86
CA GLU A 192 8.35 -18.11 20.84
C GLU A 192 8.21 -18.78 19.45
N ASN A 193 7.17 -18.45 18.68
CA ASN A 193 7.03 -18.90 17.29
C ASN A 193 8.18 -18.44 16.39
N PHE A 194 8.91 -17.41 16.81
CA PHE A 194 10.07 -16.85 16.11
C PHE A 194 11.39 -17.18 16.81
N GLY A 195 11.37 -18.04 17.85
CA GLY A 195 12.55 -18.39 18.64
C GLY A 195 13.03 -17.26 19.57
N PHE A 196 12.15 -16.29 19.88
CA PHE A 196 12.45 -15.21 20.82
C PHE A 196 11.88 -15.52 22.20
N ALA A 197 12.55 -15.03 23.24
CA ALA A 197 12.05 -15.15 24.60
C ALA A 197 10.87 -14.18 24.84
N HIS A 198 10.01 -14.52 25.80
CA HIS A 198 8.83 -13.71 26.15
C HIS A 198 9.17 -12.24 26.47
N ASN A 199 10.30 -12.02 27.14
CA ASN A 199 10.76 -10.68 27.57
C ASN A 199 11.69 -9.98 26.55
N ASP A 200 11.98 -10.60 25.41
CA ASP A 200 12.71 -9.94 24.33
C ASP A 200 11.90 -8.75 23.78
N ILE A 201 12.56 -7.65 23.45
CA ILE A 201 11.97 -6.52 22.74
C ILE A 201 12.11 -6.79 21.24
N VAL A 202 10.99 -7.05 20.59
CA VAL A 202 10.92 -7.38 19.15
C VAL A 202 10.60 -6.14 18.32
N VAL A 203 11.53 -5.79 17.46
CA VAL A 203 11.40 -4.70 16.46
C VAL A 203 11.06 -5.32 15.12
N THR A 204 9.93 -4.94 14.53
CA THR A 204 9.39 -5.60 13.33
C THR A 204 9.30 -4.66 12.15
N LEU A 205 9.70 -5.15 10.96
CA LEU A 205 9.45 -4.54 9.67
C LEU A 205 8.64 -5.51 8.81
N VAL A 206 7.46 -5.08 8.40
CA VAL A 206 6.60 -5.82 7.45
C VAL A 206 6.65 -5.14 6.09
N GLY A 207 7.01 -5.87 5.05
CA GLY A 207 7.04 -5.35 3.70
C GLY A 207 7.92 -6.14 2.75
N ARG A 208 7.73 -5.95 1.44
CA ARG A 208 8.55 -6.59 0.41
C ARG A 208 10.02 -6.21 0.58
N ILE A 209 10.90 -7.20 0.55
CA ILE A 209 12.35 -6.95 0.62
C ILE A 209 12.79 -6.32 -0.71
N ASN A 210 13.08 -5.03 -0.64
CA ASN A 210 13.57 -4.24 -1.76
C ASN A 210 14.29 -2.99 -1.26
N ARG A 211 14.85 -2.21 -2.18
CA ARG A 211 15.56 -0.97 -1.85
C ARG A 211 14.70 0.04 -1.07
N LEU A 212 13.39 0.12 -1.38
CA LEU A 212 12.52 1.20 -0.90
C LEU A 212 12.10 1.03 0.57
N LYS A 213 11.96 -0.22 1.04
CA LYS A 213 11.44 -0.52 2.38
C LYS A 213 12.46 -0.41 3.50
N GLY A 214 13.76 -0.25 3.17
CA GLY A 214 14.80 0.11 4.12
C GLY A 214 15.24 -1.00 5.09
N HIS A 215 15.07 -2.28 4.72
CA HIS A 215 15.51 -3.42 5.55
C HIS A 215 16.99 -3.31 5.96
N LYS A 216 17.87 -3.00 4.99
CA LYS A 216 19.29 -2.80 5.25
C LYS A 216 19.54 -1.63 6.22
N TRP A 217 18.85 -0.50 6.00
CA TRP A 217 18.96 0.65 6.89
C TRP A 217 18.53 0.32 8.33
N LEU A 218 17.42 -0.41 8.51
CA LEU A 218 16.98 -0.83 9.84
C LEU A 218 18.02 -1.77 10.48
N LEU A 219 18.53 -2.76 9.72
CA LEU A 219 19.55 -3.68 10.23
C LEU A 219 20.81 -2.94 10.67
N GLU A 220 21.36 -2.05 9.81
CA GLU A 220 22.54 -1.26 10.12
C GLU A 220 22.32 -0.35 11.35
N SER A 221 21.14 0.24 11.48
CA SER A 221 20.77 1.06 12.64
C SER A 221 20.58 0.27 13.93
N SER A 222 20.48 -1.05 13.86
CA SER A 222 20.19 -1.93 15.00
C SER A 222 21.39 -2.74 15.46
N LEU A 223 22.53 -2.68 14.78
CA LEU A 223 23.67 -3.60 15.01
C LEU A 223 24.18 -3.60 16.45
N ASP A 224 24.37 -2.45 17.06
CA ASP A 224 24.85 -2.32 18.44
C ASP A 224 23.81 -2.85 19.46
N LEU A 225 22.53 -2.54 19.25
CA LEU A 225 21.44 -3.02 20.10
C LEU A 225 21.26 -4.53 20.00
N LEU A 226 21.41 -5.11 18.79
CA LEU A 226 21.38 -6.56 18.57
C LEU A 226 22.58 -7.25 19.23
N LYS A 227 23.79 -6.69 19.07
CA LYS A 227 25.01 -7.23 19.72
C LYS A 227 24.89 -7.21 21.23
N ALA A 228 24.32 -6.15 21.79
CA ALA A 228 24.06 -5.99 23.23
C ALA A 228 22.84 -6.79 23.74
N ASN A 229 22.15 -7.57 22.91
CA ASN A 229 20.91 -8.28 23.23
C ASN A 229 19.79 -7.37 23.81
N LYS A 230 19.74 -6.11 23.39
CA LYS A 230 18.71 -5.15 23.80
C LYS A 230 17.42 -5.30 23.03
N ILE A 231 17.51 -5.80 21.79
CA ILE A 231 16.39 -6.03 20.89
C ILE A 231 16.58 -7.31 20.08
N LYS A 232 15.48 -7.77 19.47
CA LYS A 232 15.43 -8.75 18.37
C LYS A 232 14.81 -8.10 17.13
N LEU A 233 15.19 -8.56 15.93
CA LEU A 233 14.56 -8.10 14.70
C LEU A 233 13.69 -9.19 14.07
N LEU A 234 12.51 -8.80 13.59
CA LEU A 234 11.63 -9.63 12.80
C LEU A 234 11.35 -8.93 11.45
N PHE A 235 11.86 -9.49 10.36
CA PHE A 235 11.53 -9.06 9.00
C PHE A 235 10.51 -10.00 8.39
N VAL A 236 9.40 -9.43 7.90
CA VAL A 236 8.28 -10.18 7.33
C VAL A 236 8.02 -9.73 5.92
N GLY A 237 8.31 -10.58 4.95
CA GLY A 237 8.12 -10.30 3.54
C GLY A 237 9.08 -11.05 2.65
N SER A 238 8.81 -11.04 1.36
CA SER A 238 9.64 -11.71 0.37
C SER A 238 10.27 -10.69 -0.58
N PRO A 239 11.40 -10.99 -1.21
CA PRO A 239 11.96 -10.17 -2.26
C PRO A 239 11.03 -10.15 -3.49
N VAL A 240 11.13 -9.08 -4.26
CA VAL A 240 10.46 -9.01 -5.57
C VAL A 240 11.18 -9.97 -6.51
N PRO A 241 10.47 -10.79 -7.30
CA PRO A 241 11.10 -11.69 -8.27
C PRO A 241 12.14 -10.99 -9.15
N GLY A 242 13.36 -11.56 -9.19
CA GLY A 242 14.54 -10.97 -9.86
C GLY A 242 15.28 -9.91 -9.05
N GLN A 243 14.94 -9.74 -7.77
CA GLN A 243 15.60 -8.82 -6.84
C GLN A 243 16.01 -9.54 -5.53
N GLU A 244 16.24 -10.84 -5.59
CA GLU A 244 16.60 -11.69 -4.45
C GLU A 244 17.92 -11.26 -3.79
N TYR A 245 18.77 -10.57 -4.53
CA TYR A 245 20.06 -10.04 -4.03
C TYR A 245 19.90 -9.08 -2.84
N TYR A 246 18.76 -8.41 -2.68
CA TYR A 246 18.52 -7.59 -1.48
C TYR A 246 18.41 -8.44 -0.20
N GLN A 247 17.81 -9.61 -0.30
CA GLN A 247 17.76 -10.55 0.83
C GLN A 247 19.14 -11.14 1.10
N THR A 248 19.86 -11.56 0.06
CA THR A 248 21.23 -12.08 0.19
C THR A 248 22.16 -11.07 0.86
N GLU A 249 22.04 -9.77 0.53
CA GLU A 249 22.83 -8.71 1.19
C GLU A 249 22.52 -8.62 2.70
N ILE A 250 21.25 -8.74 3.10
CA ILE A 250 20.85 -8.76 4.51
C ILE A 250 21.41 -10.00 5.20
N GLU A 251 21.30 -11.19 4.61
CA GLU A 251 21.81 -12.46 5.13
C GLU A 251 23.34 -12.41 5.31
N GLN A 252 24.06 -11.76 4.41
CA GLN A 252 25.50 -11.55 4.55
C GLN A 252 25.84 -10.66 5.75
N ILE A 253 25.12 -9.56 5.97
CA ILE A 253 25.31 -8.70 7.14
C ILE A 253 25.04 -9.46 8.45
N ILE A 254 24.04 -10.34 8.47
CA ILE A 254 23.73 -11.20 9.62
C ILE A 254 24.90 -12.12 9.93
N ALA A 255 25.45 -12.79 8.91
CA ALA A 255 26.57 -13.70 9.05
C ALA A 255 27.84 -12.98 9.53
N ASP A 256 28.20 -11.88 8.88
CA ASP A 256 29.40 -11.09 9.18
C ASP A 256 29.39 -10.52 10.62
N ASN A 257 28.20 -10.29 11.18
CA ASN A 257 28.05 -9.73 12.52
C ASN A 257 27.63 -10.76 13.59
N ASN A 258 27.58 -12.06 13.26
CA ASN A 258 27.18 -13.14 14.17
C ASN A 258 25.81 -12.89 14.84
N LEU A 259 24.80 -12.50 14.05
CA LEU A 259 23.46 -12.14 14.54
C LEU A 259 22.47 -13.33 14.53
N ASN A 260 22.93 -14.55 14.31
CA ASN A 260 22.09 -15.75 14.36
C ASN A 260 21.36 -15.85 15.70
N GLY A 261 20.05 -16.16 15.66
CA GLY A 261 19.17 -16.19 16.85
C GLY A 261 18.79 -14.82 17.42
N LYS A 262 19.27 -13.72 16.82
CA LYS A 262 18.90 -12.35 17.21
C LYS A 262 17.91 -11.71 16.23
N MET A 263 17.77 -12.29 15.05
CA MET A 263 16.79 -11.86 14.09
C MET A 263 16.25 -13.02 13.24
N VAL A 264 15.05 -12.80 12.70
CA VAL A 264 14.35 -13.74 11.83
C VAL A 264 13.90 -13.00 10.56
N ILE A 265 14.09 -13.64 9.43
CA ILE A 265 13.50 -13.25 8.15
C ILE A 265 12.47 -14.32 7.80
N MET A 266 11.19 -13.93 7.71
CA MET A 266 10.15 -14.83 7.26
C MET A 266 9.52 -14.35 5.96
N PRO A 267 9.07 -15.26 5.09
CA PRO A 267 8.40 -14.89 3.86
C PRO A 267 7.08 -14.16 4.12
N PHE A 268 6.51 -13.60 3.07
CA PHE A 268 5.18 -12.98 3.12
C PHE A 268 4.16 -13.91 3.76
N THR A 269 3.39 -13.38 4.69
CA THR A 269 2.25 -14.08 5.33
C THR A 269 1.03 -13.19 5.37
N ARG A 270 -0.15 -13.80 5.40
CA ARG A 270 -1.43 -13.12 5.66
C ARG A 270 -1.81 -13.12 7.14
N ASN A 271 -1.15 -13.96 7.94
CA ASN A 271 -1.40 -14.01 9.38
C ASN A 271 -0.64 -12.88 10.09
N LEU A 272 -1.13 -11.65 9.92
CA LEU A 272 -0.54 -10.47 10.55
C LEU A 272 -0.86 -10.40 12.05
N ALA A 273 -1.91 -11.07 12.51
CA ALA A 273 -2.23 -11.11 13.95
C ALA A 273 -1.08 -11.71 14.77
N LEU A 274 -0.50 -12.84 14.32
CA LEU A 274 0.66 -13.44 14.97
C LEU A 274 1.88 -12.50 14.94
N ILE A 275 2.10 -11.81 13.80
CA ILE A 275 3.21 -10.87 13.64
C ILE A 275 3.09 -9.72 14.64
N TRP A 276 1.91 -9.09 14.67
CA TRP A 276 1.67 -7.95 15.57
C TRP A 276 1.65 -8.38 17.04
N ALA A 277 1.16 -9.58 17.36
CA ALA A 277 1.24 -10.12 18.72
C ALA A 277 2.69 -10.30 19.21
N ALA A 278 3.60 -10.70 18.32
CA ALA A 278 5.04 -10.85 18.65
C ALA A 278 5.81 -9.51 18.65
N THR A 279 5.23 -8.43 18.14
CA THR A 279 5.90 -7.13 17.93
C THR A 279 5.78 -6.24 19.16
N ASP A 280 6.87 -5.59 19.57
CA ASP A 280 6.89 -4.50 20.56
C ASP A 280 7.03 -3.12 19.89
N ILE A 281 7.75 -3.02 18.77
CA ILE A 281 7.99 -1.78 18.06
C ILE A 281 7.88 -2.07 16.56
N ALA A 282 6.99 -1.37 15.87
CA ALA A 282 6.87 -1.44 14.41
C ALA A 282 7.75 -0.36 13.75
N VAL A 283 8.50 -0.72 12.70
CA VAL A 283 9.39 0.23 12.02
C VAL A 283 9.13 0.22 10.52
N MET A 284 8.87 1.43 9.94
CA MET A 284 8.67 1.67 8.51
C MET A 284 9.80 2.58 7.98
N PRO A 285 11.03 2.05 7.82
CA PRO A 285 12.21 2.83 7.49
C PRO A 285 12.35 3.01 5.98
N SER A 286 11.27 3.45 5.33
CA SER A 286 11.25 3.61 3.89
C SER A 286 12.27 4.65 3.44
N THR A 287 13.12 4.30 2.47
CA THR A 287 14.16 5.20 1.93
C THR A 287 13.62 6.16 0.89
N GLU A 288 12.44 5.90 0.35
CA GLU A 288 11.70 6.80 -0.54
C GLU A 288 10.28 7.01 0.01
N ALA A 289 9.64 8.11 -0.40
CA ALA A 289 8.34 8.50 0.11
C ALA A 289 7.27 7.42 -0.14
N GLU A 290 6.69 6.92 0.92
CA GLU A 290 5.49 6.07 0.85
C GLU A 290 4.30 6.91 0.38
N SER A 291 3.46 6.31 -0.44
CA SER A 291 2.24 6.99 -0.87
C SER A 291 1.22 7.13 0.26
N PHE A 292 1.17 6.13 1.16
CA PHE A 292 0.35 6.18 2.37
C PHE A 292 1.06 5.51 3.55
N GLY A 293 1.15 4.19 3.58
CA GLY A 293 1.78 3.43 4.66
C GLY A 293 0.79 2.53 5.40
N LEU A 294 0.05 1.67 4.69
CA LEU A 294 -0.95 0.76 5.28
C LEU A 294 -0.38 -0.07 6.43
N VAL A 295 0.88 -0.53 6.32
CA VAL A 295 1.52 -1.32 7.37
C VAL A 295 1.70 -0.52 8.68
N ALA A 296 1.93 0.80 8.58
CA ALA A 296 1.94 1.65 9.78
C ALA A 296 0.56 1.70 10.43
N LEU A 297 -0.49 1.80 9.61
CA LEU A 297 -1.87 1.78 10.10
C LEU A 297 -2.24 0.43 10.74
N GLU A 298 -1.84 -0.69 10.12
CA GLU A 298 -2.01 -2.05 10.67
C GLU A 298 -1.34 -2.18 12.05
N ALA A 299 -0.11 -1.69 12.19
CA ALA A 299 0.61 -1.69 13.47
C ALA A 299 -0.10 -0.84 14.53
N MET A 300 -0.59 0.36 14.17
CA MET A 300 -1.35 1.23 15.08
C MET A 300 -2.66 0.57 15.51
N LEU A 301 -3.39 -0.08 14.61
CA LEU A 301 -4.60 -0.84 14.93
C LEU A 301 -4.31 -2.04 15.85
N ALA A 302 -3.07 -2.52 15.89
CA ALA A 302 -2.59 -3.55 16.81
C ALA A 302 -1.95 -2.95 18.09
N HIS A 303 -2.19 -1.68 18.41
CA HIS A 303 -1.64 -0.97 19.58
C HIS A 303 -0.10 -0.96 19.61
N LYS A 304 0.57 -0.97 18.46
CA LYS A 304 2.04 -0.93 18.41
C LYS A 304 2.54 0.49 18.15
N PRO A 305 3.55 0.95 18.92
CA PRO A 305 4.24 2.20 18.60
C PRO A 305 4.94 2.07 17.25
N VAL A 306 4.86 3.11 16.43
CA VAL A 306 5.44 3.10 15.08
C VAL A 306 6.58 4.09 14.97
N ILE A 307 7.74 3.63 14.45
CA ILE A 307 8.81 4.51 13.97
C ILE A 307 8.71 4.55 12.45
N GLY A 308 8.50 5.70 11.86
CA GLY A 308 8.39 5.88 10.42
C GLY A 308 9.38 6.90 9.87
N SER A 309 9.67 6.82 8.57
CA SER A 309 10.46 7.83 7.88
C SER A 309 9.70 9.14 7.75
N ASP A 310 10.37 10.28 8.01
CA ASP A 310 9.79 11.64 7.97
C ASP A 310 9.59 12.12 6.53
N HIS A 311 8.84 11.37 5.74
CA HIS A 311 8.42 11.74 4.38
C HIS A 311 7.20 10.95 3.89
N GLY A 312 6.58 11.47 2.82
CA GLY A 312 5.41 10.82 2.21
C GLY A 312 4.21 10.73 3.14
N GLY A 313 3.35 9.75 2.90
CA GLY A 313 2.11 9.52 3.65
C GLY A 313 2.31 9.09 5.10
N LEU A 314 3.50 8.61 5.49
CA LEU A 314 3.79 8.28 6.89
C LEU A 314 3.64 9.48 7.82
N LYS A 315 3.94 10.70 7.34
CA LYS A 315 3.74 11.96 8.09
C LYS A 315 2.27 12.29 8.35
N GLU A 316 1.37 11.70 7.58
CA GLU A 316 -0.07 11.91 7.73
C GLU A 316 -0.66 10.93 8.76
N ILE A 317 -0.05 9.74 8.87
CA ILE A 317 -0.47 8.69 9.78
C ILE A 317 0.13 8.91 11.17
N ILE A 318 1.45 9.12 11.24
CA ILE A 318 2.20 9.23 12.49
C ILE A 318 2.28 10.68 12.95
N VAL A 319 1.82 10.96 14.16
CA VAL A 319 2.05 12.24 14.84
C VAL A 319 3.31 12.10 15.70
N ASN A 320 4.38 12.81 15.30
CA ASN A 320 5.68 12.69 15.96
C ASN A 320 5.59 12.98 17.46
N ASP A 321 6.26 12.15 18.26
CA ASP A 321 6.29 12.19 19.73
C ASP A 321 4.90 12.10 20.41
N ALA A 322 3.86 11.69 19.67
CA ALA A 322 2.53 11.48 20.23
C ALA A 322 1.98 10.07 19.93
N THR A 323 1.97 9.64 18.67
CA THR A 323 1.49 8.30 18.25
C THR A 323 2.62 7.41 17.74
N GLY A 324 3.85 7.92 17.73
CA GLY A 324 5.04 7.27 17.24
C GLY A 324 6.16 8.27 17.04
N MET A 325 7.18 7.89 16.29
CA MET A 325 8.34 8.73 15.99
C MET A 325 8.58 8.82 14.48
N LEU A 326 8.91 10.01 14.01
CA LEU A 326 9.34 10.27 12.64
C LEU A 326 10.85 10.51 12.62
N VAL A 327 11.55 9.80 11.74
CA VAL A 327 13.00 9.89 11.60
C VAL A 327 13.39 10.27 10.18
N GLU A 328 14.45 11.08 10.07
CA GLU A 328 15.01 11.48 8.78
C GLU A 328 15.41 10.23 7.96
N PRO A 329 14.97 10.12 6.69
CA PRO A 329 15.26 8.97 5.85
C PRO A 329 16.76 8.70 5.72
N SER A 330 17.13 7.42 5.80
CA SER A 330 18.52 6.93 5.71
C SER A 330 19.48 7.45 6.78
N ASN A 331 18.98 8.06 7.85
CA ASN A 331 19.80 8.50 8.97
C ASN A 331 19.92 7.36 10.01
N VAL A 332 21.01 6.60 9.92
CA VAL A 332 21.30 5.42 10.78
C VAL A 332 21.28 5.80 12.27
N ARG A 333 21.90 6.92 12.65
CA ARG A 333 21.98 7.36 14.04
C ARG A 333 20.61 7.71 14.62
N LYS A 334 19.81 8.52 13.89
CA LYS A 334 18.48 8.92 14.38
C LYS A 334 17.53 7.72 14.50
N LEU A 335 17.60 6.76 13.58
CA LEU A 335 16.80 5.55 13.67
C LEU A 335 17.22 4.69 14.86
N ASN A 336 18.52 4.53 15.10
CA ASN A 336 19.06 3.83 16.29
C ASN A 336 18.57 4.49 17.59
N GLU A 337 18.70 5.84 17.71
CA GLU A 337 18.26 6.61 18.88
C GLU A 337 16.75 6.41 19.14
N ALA A 338 15.92 6.42 18.09
CA ALA A 338 14.48 6.20 18.21
C ALA A 338 14.15 4.77 18.68
N ILE A 339 14.79 3.75 18.09
CA ILE A 339 14.61 2.36 18.51
C ILE A 339 15.04 2.19 19.98
N LYS A 340 16.20 2.70 20.34
CA LYS A 340 16.72 2.63 21.71
C LYS A 340 15.76 3.29 22.71
N LYS A 341 15.27 4.50 22.41
CA LYS A 341 14.32 5.23 23.25
C LYS A 341 13.06 4.42 23.52
N LEU A 342 12.48 3.76 22.51
CA LEU A 342 11.32 2.91 22.69
C LEU A 342 11.66 1.57 23.34
N ALA A 343 12.80 0.97 23.03
CA ALA A 343 13.21 -0.31 23.63
C ALA A 343 13.40 -0.20 25.16
N GLU A 344 13.95 0.92 25.62
CA GLU A 344 14.26 1.16 27.05
C GLU A 344 13.07 1.76 27.84
N ASN A 345 11.95 2.15 27.18
CA ASN A 345 10.83 2.80 27.84
C ASN A 345 9.47 2.14 27.51
N ALA A 346 9.04 1.22 28.37
CA ALA A 346 7.79 0.49 28.21
C ALA A 346 6.55 1.42 28.29
N GLU A 347 6.55 2.41 29.19
CA GLU A 347 5.44 3.36 29.34
C GLU A 347 5.25 4.18 28.06
N LEU A 348 6.36 4.60 27.45
CA LEU A 348 6.31 5.35 26.19
C LEU A 348 5.79 4.47 25.04
N ARG A 349 6.24 3.20 24.98
CA ARG A 349 5.71 2.25 23.98
C ARG A 349 4.19 2.12 24.12
N ASN A 350 3.69 1.87 25.33
CA ASN A 350 2.27 1.72 25.60
C ASN A 350 1.50 3.01 25.26
N SER A 351 1.99 4.17 25.71
CA SER A 351 1.35 5.47 25.41
C SER A 351 1.25 5.74 23.92
N PHE A 352 2.31 5.47 23.15
CA PHE A 352 2.28 5.67 21.70
C PHE A 352 1.38 4.65 21.00
N GLY A 353 1.37 3.40 21.46
CA GLY A 353 0.48 2.35 20.96
C GLY A 353 -0.99 2.72 21.12
N GLU A 354 -1.41 3.11 22.33
CA GLU A 354 -2.79 3.51 22.62
C GLU A 354 -3.23 4.73 21.81
N LYS A 355 -2.45 5.81 21.84
CA LYS A 355 -2.76 7.01 21.06
C LYS A 355 -2.73 6.74 19.55
N GLY A 356 -1.84 5.83 19.10
CA GLY A 356 -1.80 5.35 17.74
C GLY A 356 -3.10 4.65 17.36
N TYR A 357 -3.55 3.73 18.18
CA TYR A 357 -4.83 3.03 18.00
C TYR A 357 -6.01 4.00 17.93
N GLU A 358 -6.15 4.89 18.92
CA GLU A 358 -7.21 5.92 18.93
C GLU A 358 -7.23 6.72 17.62
N ARG A 359 -6.06 7.17 17.16
CA ARG A 359 -5.93 7.89 15.89
C ARG A 359 -6.33 7.02 14.70
N ALA A 360 -5.88 5.77 14.65
CA ALA A 360 -6.17 4.85 13.56
C ALA A 360 -7.69 4.62 13.41
N VAL A 361 -8.39 4.34 14.49
CA VAL A 361 -9.85 4.09 14.47
C VAL A 361 -10.66 5.35 14.20
N THR A 362 -10.16 6.53 14.64
CA THR A 362 -10.88 7.79 14.42
C THR A 362 -10.62 8.38 13.05
N GLU A 363 -9.38 8.37 12.55
CA GLU A 363 -9.02 9.08 11.30
C GLU A 363 -8.94 8.19 10.07
N PHE A 364 -8.65 6.89 10.25
CA PHE A 364 -8.35 5.96 9.16
C PHE A 364 -9.21 4.68 9.22
N SER A 365 -10.45 4.80 9.71
CA SER A 365 -11.39 3.68 9.70
C SER A 365 -11.80 3.31 8.27
N LEU A 366 -12.14 2.03 8.05
CA LEU A 366 -12.70 1.55 6.80
C LEU A 366 -13.95 2.34 6.40
N GLU A 367 -14.80 2.67 7.38
CA GLU A 367 -16.02 3.46 7.16
C GLU A 367 -15.71 4.83 6.55
N LYS A 368 -14.73 5.58 7.12
CA LYS A 368 -14.31 6.89 6.56
C LYS A 368 -13.78 6.75 5.14
N TYR A 369 -12.99 5.73 4.87
CA TYR A 369 -12.46 5.45 3.53
C TYR A 369 -13.57 5.16 2.53
N CYS A 370 -14.47 4.24 2.84
CA CYS A 370 -15.60 3.90 1.97
C CYS A 370 -16.52 5.09 1.74
N ASN A 371 -16.91 5.80 2.80
CA ASN A 371 -17.77 6.99 2.70
C ASN A 371 -17.11 8.08 1.85
N GLY A 372 -15.81 8.33 2.01
CA GLY A 372 -15.07 9.28 1.19
C GLY A 372 -15.13 8.95 -0.30
N LEU A 373 -14.94 7.68 -0.68
CA LEU A 373 -15.03 7.24 -2.06
C LEU A 373 -16.47 7.24 -2.60
N ILE A 374 -17.46 6.88 -1.78
CA ILE A 374 -18.88 6.96 -2.16
C ILE A 374 -19.28 8.41 -2.48
N GLU A 375 -18.81 9.39 -1.72
CA GLU A 375 -19.04 10.80 -2.02
C GLU A 375 -18.39 11.21 -3.37
N VAL A 376 -17.21 10.69 -3.68
CA VAL A 376 -16.59 10.88 -5.01
C VAL A 376 -17.45 10.22 -6.10
N PHE A 377 -17.95 9.00 -5.88
CA PHE A 377 -18.82 8.31 -6.84
C PHE A 377 -20.13 9.08 -7.09
N LYS A 378 -20.70 9.73 -6.07
CA LYS A 378 -21.86 10.60 -6.25
C LYS A 378 -21.56 11.77 -7.22
N ARG A 379 -20.39 12.42 -7.06
CA ARG A 379 -19.94 13.50 -7.97
C ARG A 379 -19.70 13.02 -9.41
N MET A 380 -19.32 11.76 -9.61
CA MET A 380 -19.16 11.20 -10.96
C MET A 380 -20.49 11.04 -11.70
N ASN A 381 -21.59 11.08 -10.99
CA ASN A 381 -22.94 10.87 -11.54
C ASN A 381 -23.73 12.17 -11.78
N THR A 382 -23.20 13.30 -11.35
CA THR A 382 -23.68 14.64 -11.70
C THR A 382 -22.99 15.15 -12.96
#